data_4da7291f67ad73ec1c7d435d04b67941
#
_entry.id   4da7291f67ad73ec1c7d435d04b67941
#
_cell.length_a   1.000
_cell.length_b   1.000
_cell.length_c   1.000
_cell.angle_alpha   90.00
_cell.angle_beta   90.00
_cell.angle_gamma   90.00
#
_symmetry.space_group_name_H-M   'P 1'
#
loop_
_entity.id
_entity.type
_entity.pdbx_description
1 polymer ?
#
loop_
_entity_poly.entity_id
_entity_poly.type
_entity_poly.pdbx_seq_one_letter_code
_entity_poly.pdbx_strand_id
1 'polypeptide(L)'
;ATACFWLLTLAGGVFFGLAPASATLMSLYAEHGYSYRSYSFKEAWELYKSNFVKSNVTFYTFLIVGLVLIYGLYLMVQLPNQTILHLVATFLNIIVVALVFLAYTVSLKLQVYFELSYKNTLKLAFIGIFMSLSAMAKVLLGSVLLVIIGYYMPALVFFVGIGMWHFFISDLLEPVYESIHEKLADK
;
A
#
# COMPACT_ATOMS: atom_id res chain seq x y z
N ALA A 1 -16.20 0.70 8.03
CA ALA A 1 -14.79 0.64 7.63
C ALA A 1 -14.28 2.02 7.17
N THR A 2 -14.79 2.60 6.06
CA THR A 2 -14.28 3.87 5.50
C THR A 2 -14.43 5.06 6.43
N ALA A 3 -15.55 5.18 7.16
CA ALA A 3 -15.74 6.24 8.16
C ALA A 3 -14.68 6.14 9.29
N CYS A 4 -14.38 4.94 9.75
CA CYS A 4 -13.34 4.70 10.75
C CYS A 4 -11.97 5.12 10.22
N PHE A 5 -11.65 4.78 8.96
CA PHE A 5 -10.43 5.22 8.30
C PHE A 5 -10.27 6.75 8.32
N TRP A 6 -11.30 7.49 7.92
CA TRP A 6 -11.25 8.95 7.89
C TRP A 6 -11.13 9.57 9.28
N LEU A 7 -11.86 9.05 10.28
CA LEU A 7 -11.75 9.52 11.66
C LEU A 7 -10.33 9.33 12.20
N LEU A 8 -9.72 8.17 11.97
CA LEU A 8 -8.35 7.88 12.38
C LEU A 8 -7.32 8.73 11.61
N THR A 9 -7.55 8.95 10.32
CA THR A 9 -6.70 9.83 9.49
C THR A 9 -6.71 11.25 10.02
N LEU A 10 -7.87 11.79 10.36
CA LEU A 10 -8.02 13.13 10.96
C LEU A 10 -7.37 13.22 12.35
N ALA A 11 -7.50 12.17 13.16
CA ALA A 11 -6.89 12.10 14.49
C ALA A 11 -5.35 12.19 14.45
N GLY A 12 -4.71 11.73 13.38
CA GLY A 12 -3.26 11.85 13.14
C GLY A 12 -2.86 13.12 12.39
N GLY A 13 -3.78 14.10 12.20
CA GLY A 13 -3.50 15.34 11.46
C GLY A 13 -3.31 15.12 9.97
N VAL A 14 -4.09 14.25 9.37
CA VAL A 14 -4.12 13.84 7.96
C VAL A 14 -2.81 13.18 7.51
N PHE A 15 -1.69 13.91 7.48
CA PHE A 15 -0.41 13.41 6.98
C PHE A 15 0.10 12.20 7.77
N PHE A 16 0.15 12.29 9.10
CA PHE A 16 0.62 11.19 9.96
C PHE A 16 -0.47 10.18 10.29
N GLY A 17 -1.72 10.47 9.94
CA GLY A 17 -2.85 9.59 10.18
C GLY A 17 -3.11 8.57 9.07
N LEU A 18 -2.74 8.87 7.81
CA LEU A 18 -3.02 8.02 6.65
C LEU A 18 -2.45 6.60 6.77
N ALA A 19 -1.16 6.50 7.08
CA ALA A 19 -0.47 5.22 7.13
C ALA A 19 -0.98 4.31 8.27
N PRO A 20 -1.09 4.78 9.53
CA PRO A 20 -1.62 3.94 10.59
C PRO A 20 -3.13 3.66 10.43
N ALA A 21 -3.92 4.56 9.82
CA ALA A 21 -5.31 4.28 9.49
C ALA A 21 -5.43 3.16 8.46
N SER A 22 -4.57 3.14 7.44
CA SER A 22 -4.49 2.06 6.44
C SER A 22 -4.13 0.72 7.08
N ALA A 23 -3.10 0.69 7.94
CA ALA A 23 -2.70 -0.51 8.66
C ALA A 23 -3.82 -1.01 9.58
N THR A 24 -4.48 -0.11 10.32
CA THR A 24 -5.62 -0.44 11.18
C THR A 24 -6.77 -1.05 10.39
N LEU A 25 -7.11 -0.48 9.23
CA LEU A 25 -8.20 -0.99 8.41
C LEU A 25 -7.89 -2.41 7.90
N MET A 26 -6.64 -2.66 7.49
CA MET A 26 -6.21 -4.00 7.10
C MET A 26 -6.16 -4.97 8.28
N SER A 27 -5.77 -4.54 9.49
CA SER A 27 -5.79 -5.37 10.69
C SER A 27 -7.22 -5.78 11.05
N LEU A 28 -8.16 -4.83 11.07
CA LEU A 28 -9.58 -5.12 11.31
C LEU A 28 -10.16 -6.09 10.27
N TYR A 29 -9.73 -5.95 9.01
CA TYR A 29 -10.15 -6.88 7.97
C TYR A 29 -9.55 -8.27 8.17
N ALA A 30 -8.28 -8.36 8.59
CA ALA A 30 -7.62 -9.63 8.90
C ALA A 30 -8.32 -10.40 10.04
N GLU A 31 -8.83 -9.68 11.06
CA GLU A 31 -9.49 -10.28 12.23
C GLU A 31 -10.97 -10.61 11.98
N HIS A 32 -11.68 -9.74 11.27
CA HIS A 32 -13.15 -9.82 11.16
C HIS A 32 -13.66 -10.05 9.73
N GLY A 33 -12.80 -10.04 8.71
CA GLY A 33 -13.17 -10.17 7.31
C GLY A 33 -14.20 -9.11 6.89
N TYR A 34 -15.22 -9.52 6.13
CA TYR A 34 -16.31 -8.66 5.69
C TYR A 34 -17.38 -8.40 6.76
N SER A 35 -17.20 -8.88 7.98
CA SER A 35 -18.19 -8.72 9.07
C SER A 35 -18.07 -7.35 9.74
N TYR A 36 -18.34 -6.26 8.99
CA TYR A 36 -18.14 -4.87 9.46
C TYR A 36 -18.99 -4.47 10.67
N ARG A 37 -19.96 -5.28 11.10
CA ARG A 37 -20.68 -5.08 12.36
C ARG A 37 -19.85 -5.40 13.59
N SER A 38 -18.79 -6.21 13.40
CA SER A 38 -17.85 -6.58 14.47
C SER A 38 -16.76 -5.54 14.70
N TYR A 39 -16.58 -4.55 13.78
CA TYR A 39 -15.55 -3.53 13.89
C TYR A 39 -15.86 -2.57 15.03
N SER A 40 -15.12 -2.70 16.13
CA SER A 40 -15.23 -1.80 17.27
C SER A 40 -14.30 -0.59 17.10
N PHE A 41 -14.79 0.61 17.40
CA PHE A 41 -13.95 1.82 17.36
C PHE A 41 -12.85 1.78 18.43
N LYS A 42 -13.10 1.16 19.58
CA LYS A 42 -12.09 1.00 20.64
C LYS A 42 -10.93 0.15 20.17
N GLU A 43 -11.22 -0.99 19.54
CA GLU A 43 -10.23 -1.88 18.93
C GLU A 43 -9.44 -1.17 17.83
N ALA A 44 -10.15 -0.49 16.93
CA ALA A 44 -9.53 0.31 15.89
C ALA A 44 -8.55 1.36 16.44
N TRP A 45 -8.91 2.01 17.56
CA TRP A 45 -8.06 3.00 18.21
C TRP A 45 -6.82 2.39 18.87
N GLU A 46 -6.93 1.21 19.44
CA GLU A 46 -5.80 0.46 19.99
C GLU A 46 -4.83 0.02 18.91
N LEU A 47 -5.33 -0.58 17.83
CA LEU A 47 -4.55 -0.96 16.65
C LEU A 47 -3.88 0.26 15.99
N TYR A 48 -4.59 1.38 15.90
CA TYR A 48 -4.05 2.63 15.36
C TYR A 48 -2.83 3.12 16.15
N LYS A 49 -2.93 3.14 17.48
CA LYS A 49 -1.83 3.58 18.35
C LYS A 49 -0.63 2.62 18.27
N SER A 50 -0.87 1.31 18.28
CA SER A 50 0.19 0.30 18.22
C SER A 50 0.96 0.34 16.89
N ASN A 51 0.26 0.60 15.78
CA ASN A 51 0.85 0.65 14.45
C ASN A 51 1.39 2.05 14.06
N PHE A 52 1.16 3.09 14.87
CA PHE A 52 1.39 4.48 14.49
C PHE A 52 2.82 4.75 13.99
N VAL A 53 3.82 4.40 14.76
CA VAL A 53 5.23 4.66 14.41
C VAL A 53 5.69 3.77 13.27
N LYS A 54 5.42 2.46 13.35
CA LYS A 54 5.86 1.47 12.36
C LYS A 54 5.30 1.78 10.97
N SER A 55 4.00 2.06 10.89
CA SER A 55 3.34 2.36 9.62
C SER A 55 3.82 3.67 9.01
N ASN A 56 3.99 4.72 9.83
CA ASN A 56 4.49 6.00 9.34
C ASN A 56 5.91 5.90 8.81
N VAL A 57 6.83 5.27 9.55
CA VAL A 57 8.21 5.09 9.09
C VAL A 57 8.26 4.36 7.75
N THR A 58 7.50 3.27 7.60
CA THR A 58 7.44 2.53 6.34
C THR A 58 6.83 3.36 5.22
N PHE A 59 5.68 4.00 5.46
CA PHE A 59 5.00 4.84 4.48
C PHE A 59 5.88 5.96 3.96
N TYR A 60 6.48 6.74 4.86
CA TYR A 60 7.33 7.87 4.45
C TYR A 60 8.59 7.42 3.73
N THR A 61 9.14 6.26 4.03
CA THR A 61 10.24 5.69 3.25
C THR A 61 9.85 5.48 1.79
N PHE A 62 8.72 4.79 1.55
CA PHE A 62 8.24 4.56 0.19
C PHE A 62 7.76 5.84 -0.49
N LEU A 63 7.14 6.75 0.26
CA LEU A 63 6.68 8.04 -0.24
C LEU A 63 7.86 8.90 -0.74
N ILE A 64 8.92 9.04 0.05
CA ILE A 64 10.11 9.82 -0.35
C ILE A 64 10.76 9.23 -1.60
N VAL A 65 10.97 7.91 -1.62
CA VAL A 65 11.52 7.23 -2.81
C VAL A 65 10.61 7.43 -4.02
N GLY A 66 9.30 7.26 -3.87
CA GLY A 66 8.32 7.48 -4.93
C GLY A 66 8.32 8.92 -5.45
N LEU A 67 8.35 9.91 -4.56
CA LEU A 67 8.41 11.33 -4.96
C LEU A 67 9.68 11.68 -5.73
N VAL A 68 10.84 11.16 -5.33
CA VAL A 68 12.10 11.35 -6.05
C VAL A 68 12.01 10.75 -7.46
N LEU A 69 11.46 9.54 -7.60
CA LEU A 69 11.30 8.87 -8.89
C LEU A 69 10.29 9.61 -9.78
N ILE A 70 9.15 10.04 -9.24
CA ILE A 70 8.13 10.82 -9.98
C ILE A 70 8.69 12.17 -10.44
N TYR A 71 9.45 12.84 -9.56
CA TYR A 71 10.13 14.09 -9.93
C TYR A 71 11.16 13.85 -11.03
N GLY A 72 11.91 12.74 -10.97
CA GLY A 72 12.80 12.32 -12.05
C GLY A 72 12.08 12.10 -13.38
N LEU A 73 10.92 11.45 -13.38
CA LEU A 73 10.05 11.31 -14.56
C LEU A 73 9.63 12.66 -15.11
N TYR A 74 9.18 13.56 -14.23
CA TYR A 74 8.78 14.91 -14.62
C TYR A 74 9.90 15.66 -15.34
N LEU A 75 11.13 15.59 -14.83
CA LEU A 75 12.29 16.21 -15.47
C LEU A 75 12.62 15.56 -16.81
N MET A 76 12.59 14.23 -16.90
CA MET A 76 12.90 13.49 -18.13
C MET A 76 11.94 13.85 -19.28
N VAL A 77 10.64 14.02 -18.99
CA VAL A 77 9.62 14.36 -20.00
C VAL A 77 9.81 15.80 -20.53
N GLN A 78 10.40 16.70 -19.73
CA GLN A 78 10.60 18.10 -20.12
C GLN A 78 11.86 18.35 -20.95
N LEU A 79 12.73 17.37 -21.13
CA LEU A 79 13.94 17.54 -21.93
C LEU A 79 13.61 17.78 -23.42
N PRO A 80 14.12 18.87 -24.04
CA PRO A 80 13.72 19.26 -25.39
C PRO A 80 14.20 18.31 -26.49
N ASN A 81 15.30 17.59 -26.27
CA ASN A 81 15.89 16.66 -27.23
C ASN A 81 15.79 15.22 -26.71
N GLN A 82 14.63 14.59 -26.89
CA GLN A 82 14.42 13.20 -26.49
C GLN A 82 15.14 12.24 -27.44
N THR A 83 16.17 11.60 -26.94
CA THR A 83 16.87 10.51 -27.62
C THR A 83 16.25 9.15 -27.22
N ILE A 84 16.60 8.09 -27.94
CA ILE A 84 16.21 6.72 -27.60
C ILE A 84 16.63 6.38 -26.16
N LEU A 85 17.79 6.84 -25.73
CA LEU A 85 18.29 6.63 -24.37
C LEU A 85 17.34 7.25 -23.30
N HIS A 86 16.83 8.45 -23.55
CA HIS A 86 15.85 9.10 -22.67
C HIS A 86 14.53 8.32 -22.60
N LEU A 87 14.05 7.78 -23.72
CA LEU A 87 12.84 6.97 -23.74
C LEU A 87 13.02 5.68 -22.93
N VAL A 88 14.16 4.99 -23.10
CA VAL A 88 14.50 3.80 -22.31
C VAL A 88 14.58 4.13 -20.82
N ALA A 89 15.27 5.21 -20.46
CA ALA A 89 15.40 5.63 -19.06
C ALA A 89 14.04 5.99 -18.43
N THR A 90 13.18 6.67 -19.18
CA THR A 90 11.81 7.00 -18.75
C THR A 90 10.99 5.72 -18.52
N PHE A 91 11.06 4.76 -19.44
CA PHE A 91 10.35 3.48 -19.32
C PHE A 91 10.85 2.68 -18.10
N LEU A 92 12.16 2.59 -17.89
CA LEU A 92 12.73 1.94 -16.71
C LEU A 92 12.30 2.63 -15.41
N ASN A 93 12.26 3.96 -15.39
CA ASN A 93 11.80 4.70 -14.21
C ASN A 93 10.32 4.41 -13.90
N ILE A 94 9.44 4.33 -14.90
CA ILE A 94 8.04 3.95 -14.71
C ILE A 94 7.94 2.55 -14.06
N ILE A 95 8.74 1.59 -14.53
CA ILE A 95 8.79 0.25 -13.94
C ILE A 95 9.21 0.33 -12.46
N VAL A 96 10.24 1.10 -12.14
CA VAL A 96 10.73 1.26 -10.77
C VAL A 96 9.65 1.92 -9.88
N VAL A 97 8.94 2.93 -10.36
CA VAL A 97 7.80 3.54 -9.65
C VAL A 97 6.73 2.48 -9.33
N ALA A 98 6.37 1.65 -10.31
CA ALA A 98 5.41 0.57 -10.10
C ALA A 98 5.91 -0.45 -9.08
N LEU A 99 7.20 -0.83 -9.10
CA LEU A 99 7.79 -1.75 -8.12
C LEU A 99 7.79 -1.15 -6.71
N VAL A 100 8.09 0.14 -6.55
CA VAL A 100 8.04 0.85 -5.26
C VAL A 100 6.61 0.86 -4.71
N PHE A 101 5.62 1.13 -5.55
CA PHE A 101 4.21 1.07 -5.17
C PHE A 101 3.80 -0.34 -4.73
N LEU A 102 4.16 -1.37 -5.50
CA LEU A 102 3.88 -2.77 -5.14
C LEU A 102 4.58 -3.19 -3.85
N ALA A 103 5.84 -2.79 -3.67
CA ALA A 103 6.57 -3.05 -2.42
C ALA A 103 5.87 -2.42 -1.22
N TYR A 104 5.33 -1.21 -1.36
CA TYR A 104 4.54 -0.58 -0.32
C TYR A 104 3.28 -1.40 0.02
N THR A 105 2.50 -1.84 -0.98
CA THR A 105 1.29 -2.64 -0.74
C THR A 105 1.60 -3.98 -0.05
N VAL A 106 2.66 -4.65 -0.46
CA VAL A 106 3.13 -5.88 0.21
C VAL A 106 3.60 -5.58 1.63
N SER A 107 4.35 -4.49 1.83
CA SER A 107 4.81 -4.11 3.17
C SER A 107 3.66 -3.83 4.13
N LEU A 108 2.57 -3.24 3.63
CA LEU A 108 1.37 -2.98 4.41
C LEU A 108 0.71 -4.29 4.90
N LYS A 109 0.59 -5.28 4.01
CA LYS A 109 0.10 -6.63 4.37
C LYS A 109 1.02 -7.29 5.40
N LEU A 110 2.34 -7.27 5.17
CA LEU A 110 3.32 -7.90 6.08
C LEU A 110 3.33 -7.28 7.48
N GLN A 111 3.13 -5.96 7.59
CA GLN A 111 3.09 -5.29 8.89
C GLN A 111 1.91 -5.72 9.77
N VAL A 112 0.80 -6.08 9.14
CA VAL A 112 -0.43 -6.51 9.82
C VAL A 112 -0.31 -7.94 10.35
N TYR A 113 0.30 -8.82 9.55
CA TYR A 113 0.30 -10.25 9.85
C TYR A 113 1.57 -10.74 10.56
N PHE A 114 2.67 -9.97 10.51
CA PHE A 114 3.96 -10.39 11.07
C PHE A 114 4.58 -9.29 11.94
N GLU A 115 5.13 -9.68 13.07
CA GLU A 115 5.96 -8.83 13.93
C GLU A 115 7.40 -8.75 13.41
N LEU A 116 7.58 -8.23 12.19
CA LEU A 116 8.88 -8.10 11.56
C LEU A 116 9.57 -6.79 11.95
N SER A 117 10.91 -6.82 12.02
CA SER A 117 11.68 -5.59 12.09
C SER A 117 11.54 -4.78 10.78
N TYR A 118 11.69 -3.46 10.84
CA TYR A 118 11.60 -2.58 9.69
C TYR A 118 12.43 -3.05 8.48
N LYS A 119 13.71 -3.42 8.70
CA LYS A 119 14.60 -3.92 7.64
C LYS A 119 14.07 -5.21 7.00
N ASN A 120 13.56 -6.13 7.80
CA ASN A 120 13.00 -7.39 7.31
C ASN A 120 11.70 -7.15 6.53
N THR A 121 10.85 -6.22 6.99
CA THR A 121 9.63 -5.83 6.27
C THR A 121 9.97 -5.30 4.88
N LEU A 122 10.94 -4.38 4.75
CA LEU A 122 11.36 -3.86 3.45
C LEU A 122 11.93 -4.95 2.54
N LYS A 123 12.82 -5.79 3.07
CA LYS A 123 13.43 -6.89 2.30
C LYS A 123 12.39 -7.87 1.80
N LEU A 124 11.48 -8.31 2.67
CA LEU A 124 10.42 -9.25 2.31
C LEU A 124 9.37 -8.61 1.39
N ALA A 125 9.11 -7.31 1.51
CA ALA A 125 8.21 -6.61 0.60
C ALA A 125 8.71 -6.66 -0.85
N PHE A 126 10.01 -6.41 -1.08
CA PHE A 126 10.59 -6.54 -2.41
C PHE A 126 10.64 -7.99 -2.91
N ILE A 127 10.98 -8.95 -2.06
CA ILE A 127 10.97 -10.38 -2.43
C ILE A 127 9.54 -10.83 -2.77
N GLY A 128 8.56 -10.39 -1.98
CA GLY A 128 7.14 -10.75 -2.15
C GLY A 128 6.56 -10.35 -3.51
N ILE A 129 7.07 -9.27 -4.15
CA ILE A 129 6.65 -8.89 -5.50
C ILE A 129 6.85 -10.05 -6.50
N PHE A 130 7.97 -10.76 -6.38
CA PHE A 130 8.35 -11.83 -7.30
C PHE A 130 7.73 -13.18 -6.95
N MET A 131 7.08 -13.31 -5.79
CA MET A 131 6.44 -14.56 -5.36
C MET A 131 5.11 -14.81 -6.08
N SER A 132 4.39 -13.75 -6.47
CA SER A 132 3.13 -13.87 -7.22
C SER A 132 2.95 -12.71 -8.19
N LEU A 133 3.53 -12.83 -9.38
CA LEU A 133 3.39 -11.81 -10.44
C LEU A 133 1.94 -11.60 -10.86
N SER A 134 1.12 -12.66 -10.83
CA SER A 134 -0.32 -12.56 -11.12
C SER A 134 -1.05 -11.66 -10.11
N ALA A 135 -0.77 -11.82 -8.80
CA ALA A 135 -1.33 -10.96 -7.77
C ALA A 135 -0.88 -9.50 -7.97
N MET A 136 0.41 -9.28 -8.26
CA MET A 136 0.98 -7.95 -8.49
C MET A 136 0.33 -7.25 -9.70
N ALA A 137 0.13 -7.98 -10.80
CA ALA A 137 -0.56 -7.44 -11.98
C ALA A 137 -2.00 -7.02 -11.65
N LYS A 138 -2.74 -7.84 -10.89
CA LYS A 138 -4.11 -7.51 -10.45
C LYS A 138 -4.14 -6.30 -9.51
N VAL A 139 -3.17 -6.17 -8.60
CA VAL A 139 -3.04 -4.99 -7.70
C VAL A 139 -2.80 -3.73 -8.52
N LEU A 140 -1.89 -3.76 -9.50
CA LEU A 140 -1.65 -2.60 -10.38
C LEU A 140 -2.89 -2.23 -11.18
N LEU A 141 -3.52 -3.20 -11.88
CA LEU A 141 -4.71 -2.95 -12.67
C LEU A 141 -5.86 -2.40 -11.84
N GLY A 142 -6.14 -2.99 -10.69
CA GLY A 142 -7.19 -2.51 -9.77
C GLY A 142 -6.91 -1.11 -9.24
N SER A 143 -5.65 -0.80 -8.93
CA SER A 143 -5.25 0.54 -8.47
C SER A 143 -5.38 1.58 -9.58
N VAL A 144 -4.98 1.27 -10.81
CA VAL A 144 -5.17 2.14 -11.98
C VAL A 144 -6.66 2.38 -12.23
N LEU A 145 -7.49 1.33 -12.16
CA LEU A 145 -8.93 1.45 -12.31
C LEU A 145 -9.53 2.36 -11.24
N LEU A 146 -9.10 2.22 -9.98
CA LEU A 146 -9.55 3.09 -8.89
C LEU A 146 -9.18 4.56 -9.13
N VAL A 147 -7.98 4.84 -9.65
CA VAL A 147 -7.56 6.20 -10.01
C VAL A 147 -8.44 6.77 -11.13
N ILE A 148 -8.74 5.96 -12.16
CA ILE A 148 -9.64 6.38 -13.25
C ILE A 148 -11.04 6.68 -12.70
N ILE A 149 -11.60 5.80 -11.87
CA ILE A 149 -12.90 6.03 -11.22
C ILE A 149 -12.86 7.30 -10.36
N GLY A 150 -11.76 7.52 -9.64
CA GLY A 150 -11.58 8.71 -8.80
C GLY A 150 -11.53 10.02 -9.59
N TYR A 151 -11.01 9.97 -10.81
CA TYR A 151 -11.02 11.13 -11.71
C TYR A 151 -12.44 11.53 -12.13
N TYR A 152 -13.29 10.55 -12.46
CA TYR A 152 -14.68 10.81 -12.88
C TYR A 152 -15.66 10.92 -11.71
N MET A 153 -15.43 10.19 -10.63
CA MET A 153 -16.34 10.06 -9.49
C MET A 153 -15.58 10.16 -8.14
N PRO A 154 -14.99 11.32 -7.81
CA PRO A 154 -14.15 11.47 -6.62
C PRO A 154 -14.89 11.16 -5.31
N ALA A 155 -16.18 11.50 -5.22
CA ALA A 155 -16.99 11.19 -4.06
C ALA A 155 -17.12 9.68 -3.81
N LEU A 156 -17.26 8.87 -4.87
CA LEU A 156 -17.34 7.42 -4.73
C LEU A 156 -16.06 6.84 -4.13
N VAL A 157 -14.90 7.29 -4.62
CA VAL A 157 -13.61 6.83 -4.09
C VAL A 157 -13.42 7.29 -2.66
N PHE A 158 -13.78 8.53 -2.34
CA PHE A 158 -13.67 9.07 -0.99
C PHE A 158 -14.52 8.29 0.03
N PHE A 159 -15.78 8.00 -0.28
CA PHE A 159 -16.70 7.37 0.67
C PHE A 159 -16.61 5.83 0.70
N VAL A 160 -16.24 5.19 -0.39
CA VAL A 160 -16.28 3.74 -0.53
C VAL A 160 -14.96 3.16 -1.01
N GLY A 161 -14.36 3.78 -2.02
CA GLY A 161 -13.23 3.23 -2.76
C GLY A 161 -12.00 2.95 -1.91
N ILE A 162 -11.69 3.81 -0.93
CA ILE A 162 -10.52 3.62 -0.05
C ILE A 162 -10.67 2.35 0.79
N GLY A 163 -11.83 2.12 1.40
CA GLY A 163 -12.08 0.90 2.17
C GLY A 163 -12.04 -0.35 1.29
N MET A 164 -12.71 -0.30 0.15
CA MET A 164 -12.70 -1.41 -0.81
C MET A 164 -11.30 -1.72 -1.33
N TRP A 165 -10.47 -0.71 -1.57
CA TRP A 165 -9.10 -0.90 -2.04
C TRP A 165 -8.22 -1.66 -1.04
N HIS A 166 -8.34 -1.35 0.26
CA HIS A 166 -7.60 -2.06 1.30
C HIS A 166 -8.01 -3.54 1.39
N PHE A 167 -9.31 -3.83 1.30
CA PHE A 167 -9.83 -5.19 1.33
C PHE A 167 -9.41 -5.96 0.07
N PHE A 168 -9.56 -5.34 -1.09
CA PHE A 168 -9.13 -5.90 -2.37
C PHE A 168 -7.63 -6.25 -2.39
N ILE A 169 -6.77 -5.35 -1.90
CA ILE A 169 -5.33 -5.63 -1.78
C ILE A 169 -5.09 -6.76 -0.78
N SER A 170 -5.77 -6.76 0.36
CA SER A 170 -5.59 -7.82 1.35
C SER A 170 -5.89 -9.20 0.76
N ASP A 171 -6.99 -9.35 0.01
CA ASP A 171 -7.35 -10.61 -0.63
C ASP A 171 -6.38 -11.00 -1.75
N LEU A 172 -6.00 -10.06 -2.61
CA LEU A 172 -5.07 -10.34 -3.71
C LEU A 172 -3.66 -10.73 -3.24
N LEU A 173 -3.24 -10.23 -2.09
CA LEU A 173 -1.93 -10.54 -1.52
C LEU A 173 -1.94 -11.79 -0.62
N GLU A 174 -3.07 -12.48 -0.49
CA GLU A 174 -3.14 -13.74 0.28
C GLU A 174 -2.14 -14.78 -0.18
N PRO A 175 -1.99 -15.08 -1.51
CA PRO A 175 -0.99 -16.05 -1.96
C PRO A 175 0.46 -15.68 -1.64
N VAL A 176 0.75 -14.37 -1.58
CA VAL A 176 2.09 -13.88 -1.18
C VAL A 176 2.30 -14.08 0.32
N TYR A 177 1.27 -13.80 1.12
CA TYR A 177 1.30 -14.02 2.55
C TYR A 177 1.51 -15.49 2.89
N GLU A 178 0.72 -16.40 2.31
CA GLU A 178 0.82 -17.85 2.52
C GLU A 178 2.23 -18.38 2.19
N SER A 179 2.76 -17.98 1.03
CA SER A 179 4.12 -18.38 0.62
C SER A 179 5.22 -17.86 1.56
N ILE A 180 5.05 -16.70 2.17
CA ILE A 180 6.00 -16.16 3.16
C ILE A 180 5.82 -16.87 4.50
N HIS A 181 4.59 -17.12 4.90
CA HIS A 181 4.26 -17.80 6.16
C HIS A 181 4.85 -19.22 6.18
N GLU A 182 4.67 -20.00 5.14
CA GLU A 182 5.26 -21.35 5.00
C GLU A 182 6.78 -21.31 5.14
N LYS A 183 7.46 -20.40 4.41
CA LYS A 183 8.92 -20.28 4.46
C LYS A 183 9.48 -19.79 5.80
N LEU A 184 8.68 -19.11 6.61
CA LEU A 184 9.06 -18.70 7.96
C LEU A 184 8.78 -19.78 9.00
N ALA A 185 7.76 -20.63 8.77
CA ALA A 185 7.42 -21.75 9.64
C ALA A 185 8.42 -22.93 9.53
N ASP A 186 9.06 -23.09 8.38
CA ASP A 186 10.06 -24.14 8.10
C ASP A 186 11.48 -23.84 8.66
N LYS A 187 11.63 -22.75 9.43
CA LYS A 187 12.90 -22.35 10.08
C LYS A 187 12.82 -22.40 11.59
#